data_8ddc60d0157896684d0a96475b3b4551
#
_entry.id   8ddc60d0157896684d0a96475b3b4551
#
_cell.length_a   1.000
_cell.length_b   1.000
_cell.length_c   1.000
_cell.angle_alpha   90.00
_cell.angle_beta   90.00
_cell.angle_gamma   90.00
#
_symmetry.space_group_name_H-M   'P 1'
#
loop_
_entity.id
_entity.type
_entity.pdbx_description
1 polymer ?
#
loop_
_entity_poly.entity_id
_entity_poly.type
_entity_poly.pdbx_seq_one_letter_code
_entity_poly.pdbx_strand_id
1 'polypeptide(L)'
;MLTAELHALKAAASRAIPHWLRGEVQALRSHTQVHVVWPETGGWLTIRPERCGRITVTDHTLDGPREQVLACPWEVEVEVRRWLGIGPG
;
A
#
# COMPACT_ATOMS: atom_id res chain seq x y z
N MET A 1 -16.40 -0.22 -10.42
CA MET A 1 -16.55 0.27 -9.07
C MET A 1 -15.42 -0.19 -8.21
N LEU A 2 -15.56 -1.28 -7.46
CA LEU A 2 -14.44 -1.77 -6.65
C LEU A 2 -13.19 -2.03 -7.48
N THR A 3 -13.38 -2.53 -8.69
CA THR A 3 -12.25 -2.81 -9.59
C THR A 3 -11.48 -1.54 -9.94
N ALA A 4 -12.18 -0.45 -10.23
CA ALA A 4 -11.53 0.81 -10.57
C ALA A 4 -10.79 1.38 -9.35
N GLU A 5 -11.37 1.26 -8.16
CA GLU A 5 -10.74 1.70 -6.94
C GLU A 5 -9.47 0.89 -6.65
N LEU A 6 -9.55 -0.43 -6.79
CA LEU A 6 -8.39 -1.29 -6.59
C LEU A 6 -7.28 -0.97 -7.59
N HIS A 7 -7.65 -0.71 -8.83
CA HIS A 7 -6.68 -0.34 -9.85
C HIS A 7 -5.96 0.96 -9.48
N ALA A 8 -6.71 1.95 -9.02
CA ALA A 8 -6.13 3.23 -8.61
C ALA A 8 -5.21 3.06 -7.40
N LEU A 9 -5.60 2.24 -6.43
CA LEU A 9 -4.79 1.99 -5.25
C LEU A 9 -3.51 1.23 -5.59
N LYS A 10 -3.61 0.26 -6.48
CA LYS A 10 -2.42 -0.47 -6.94
C LYS A 10 -1.48 0.46 -7.69
N ALA A 11 -2.02 1.34 -8.53
CA ALA A 11 -1.20 2.30 -9.26
C ALA A 11 -0.47 3.25 -8.29
N ALA A 12 -1.18 3.73 -7.26
CA ALA A 12 -0.57 4.60 -6.26
C ALA A 12 0.54 3.89 -5.50
N ALA A 13 0.30 2.64 -5.09
CA ALA A 13 1.31 1.85 -4.40
C ALA A 13 2.53 1.61 -5.30
N SER A 14 2.30 1.31 -6.57
CA SER A 14 3.37 1.07 -7.52
C SER A 14 4.21 2.33 -7.76
N ARG A 15 3.58 3.49 -7.84
CA ARG A 15 4.31 4.75 -7.99
C ARG A 15 5.20 5.04 -6.78
N ALA A 16 4.78 4.59 -5.60
CA ALA A 16 5.53 4.80 -4.38
C ALA A 16 6.80 3.96 -4.31
N ILE A 17 6.84 2.85 -5.04
CA ILE A 17 7.99 1.96 -5.03
C ILE A 17 9.05 2.52 -5.98
N PRO A 18 10.22 2.94 -5.46
CA PRO A 18 11.24 3.51 -6.33
C PRO A 18 11.80 2.45 -7.27
N HIS A 19 12.32 2.92 -8.39
CA HIS A 19 12.81 2.04 -9.45
C HIS A 19 13.83 1.01 -8.93
N TRP A 20 14.70 1.43 -8.04
CA TRP A 20 15.77 0.56 -7.53
C TRP A 20 15.26 -0.50 -6.55
N LEU A 21 14.01 -0.39 -6.07
CA LEU A 21 13.40 -1.41 -5.21
C LEU A 21 12.44 -2.33 -5.95
N ARG A 22 12.20 -2.11 -7.22
CA ARG A 22 11.17 -2.87 -7.95
C ARG A 22 11.46 -4.36 -8.08
N GLY A 23 12.68 -4.77 -7.91
CA GLY A 23 13.02 -6.19 -7.89
C GLY A 23 12.78 -6.86 -6.56
N GLU A 24 12.59 -6.09 -5.48
CA GLU A 24 12.46 -6.62 -4.13
C GLU A 24 11.07 -6.40 -3.53
N VAL A 25 10.42 -5.29 -3.90
CA VAL A 25 9.12 -4.92 -3.38
C VAL A 25 8.10 -4.99 -4.50
N GLN A 26 6.97 -5.62 -4.23
CA GLN A 26 5.93 -5.79 -5.24
C GLN A 26 4.59 -5.30 -4.72
N ALA A 27 3.83 -4.66 -5.61
CA ALA A 27 2.44 -4.31 -5.36
C ALA A 27 1.58 -5.32 -6.09
N LEU A 28 0.77 -6.04 -5.35
CA LEU A 28 -0.10 -7.09 -5.86
C LEU A 28 -1.54 -6.75 -5.55
N ARG A 29 -2.45 -7.37 -6.24
CA ARG A 29 -3.86 -7.08 -6.06
C ARG A 29 -4.66 -8.37 -5.99
N SER A 30 -5.61 -8.40 -5.04
CA SER A 30 -6.61 -9.45 -4.96
C SER A 30 -7.97 -8.86 -5.37
N HIS A 31 -9.05 -9.61 -5.14
CA HIS A 31 -10.40 -9.12 -5.45
C HIS A 31 -10.87 -8.00 -4.53
N THR A 32 -10.26 -7.87 -3.36
CA THR A 32 -10.75 -6.94 -2.33
C THR A 32 -9.73 -5.95 -1.83
N GLN A 33 -8.46 -6.15 -2.14
CA GLN A 33 -7.42 -5.28 -1.59
C GLN A 33 -6.13 -5.34 -2.38
N VAL A 34 -5.26 -4.38 -2.10
CA VAL A 34 -3.92 -4.33 -2.68
C VAL A 34 -2.94 -4.71 -1.58
N HIS A 35 -1.90 -5.45 -1.95
CA HIS A 35 -0.84 -5.85 -1.04
C HIS A 35 0.48 -5.29 -1.52
N VAL A 36 1.25 -4.71 -0.62
CA VAL A 36 2.64 -4.37 -0.91
C VAL A 36 3.50 -5.31 -0.08
N VAL A 37 4.30 -6.09 -0.76
CA VAL A 37 5.06 -7.17 -0.13
C VAL A 37 6.55 -6.93 -0.27
N TRP A 38 7.25 -7.05 0.84
CA TRP A 38 8.71 -6.95 0.86
C TRP A 38 9.28 -8.22 1.50
N PRO A 39 9.44 -9.29 0.69
CA PRO A 39 9.82 -10.60 1.23
C PRO A 39 11.10 -10.59 2.05
N GLU A 40 12.06 -9.78 1.68
CA GLU A 40 13.35 -9.75 2.37
C GLU A 40 13.22 -9.30 3.81
N THR A 41 12.30 -8.39 4.11
CA THR A 41 12.08 -7.92 5.48
C THR A 41 11.00 -8.74 6.20
N GLY A 42 10.23 -9.54 5.44
CA GLY A 42 9.11 -10.28 5.99
C GLY A 42 7.87 -9.44 6.24
N GLY A 43 7.87 -8.18 5.83
CA GLY A 43 6.76 -7.29 6.08
C GLY A 43 5.83 -7.15 4.88
N TRP A 44 4.59 -6.77 5.15
CA TRP A 44 3.67 -6.43 4.07
C TRP A 44 2.63 -5.42 4.57
N LEU A 45 2.09 -4.67 3.61
CA LEU A 45 0.96 -3.77 3.83
C LEU A 45 -0.25 -4.32 3.11
N THR A 46 -1.43 -4.14 3.68
CA THR A 46 -2.67 -4.32 2.94
C THR A 46 -3.35 -2.97 2.81
N ILE A 47 -3.87 -2.71 1.63
CA ILE A 47 -4.54 -1.44 1.31
C ILE A 47 -5.92 -1.81 0.81
N ARG A 48 -6.94 -1.47 1.58
CA ARG A 48 -8.30 -1.89 1.29
C ARG A 48 -9.22 -0.69 1.12
N PRO A 49 -9.93 -0.59 0.00
CA PRO A 49 -10.93 0.46 -0.15
C PRO A 49 -12.15 0.13 0.70
N GLU A 50 -12.60 1.12 1.46
CA GLU A 50 -13.77 0.97 2.30
C GLU A 50 -14.92 1.76 1.70
N ARG A 51 -16.10 1.60 2.29
CA ARG A 51 -17.25 2.38 1.90
C ARG A 51 -16.97 3.86 2.19
N CYS A 52 -17.68 4.74 1.53
CA CYS A 52 -17.54 6.19 1.71
C CYS A 52 -16.20 6.75 1.23
N GLY A 53 -15.49 6.02 0.39
CA GLY A 53 -14.23 6.50 -0.19
C GLY A 53 -13.03 6.47 0.71
N ARG A 54 -13.16 5.92 1.91
CA ARG A 54 -12.01 5.78 2.81
C ARG A 54 -11.16 4.58 2.40
N ILE A 55 -9.90 4.63 2.80
CA ILE A 55 -8.94 3.59 2.47
C ILE A 55 -8.27 3.17 3.77
N THR A 56 -8.30 1.88 4.07
CA THR A 56 -7.66 1.35 5.26
C THR A 56 -6.32 0.73 4.87
N VAL A 57 -5.26 1.21 5.48
CA VAL A 57 -3.92 0.65 5.29
C VAL A 57 -3.53 -0.07 6.57
N THR A 58 -3.17 -1.33 6.47
CA THR A 58 -2.76 -2.13 7.62
C THR A 58 -1.32 -2.60 7.40
N ASP A 59 -0.46 -2.24 8.36
CA ASP A 59 0.93 -2.65 8.34
C ASP A 59 1.03 -3.93 9.18
N HIS A 60 1.50 -5.01 8.56
CA HIS A 60 1.65 -6.32 9.19
C HIS A 60 3.10 -6.64 9.52
N THR A 61 3.88 -5.63 9.85
CA THR A 61 5.26 -5.87 10.25
C THR A 61 5.35 -6.33 11.71
N LEU A 62 6.55 -6.56 12.17
CA LEU A 62 6.87 -7.33 13.38
C LEU A 62 6.13 -6.97 14.68
N ASP A 63 5.73 -5.73 14.84
CA ASP A 63 5.13 -5.29 16.11
C ASP A 63 3.62 -5.49 16.16
N GLY A 64 3.09 -6.32 15.28
CA GLY A 64 1.65 -6.52 15.18
C GLY A 64 1.00 -5.53 14.24
N PRO A 65 -0.23 -5.80 13.82
CA PRO A 65 -0.88 -4.97 12.82
C PRO A 65 -1.16 -3.56 13.33
N ARG A 66 -0.81 -2.58 12.50
CA ARG A 66 -1.12 -1.18 12.73
C ARG A 66 -2.00 -0.71 11.61
N GLU A 67 -3.14 -0.16 11.96
CA GLU A 67 -4.14 0.25 11.00
C GLU A 67 -4.22 1.75 10.92
N GLN A 68 -4.37 2.27 9.71
CA GLN A 68 -4.51 3.70 9.47
C GLN A 68 -5.57 3.92 8.39
N VAL A 69 -6.38 4.95 8.57
CA VAL A 69 -7.44 5.28 7.62
C VAL A 69 -7.04 6.52 6.85
N LEU A 70 -7.11 6.43 5.53
CA LEU A 70 -6.74 7.51 4.63
C LEU A 70 -7.97 8.03 3.88
N ALA A 71 -7.90 9.28 3.43
CA ALA A 71 -9.03 9.94 2.78
C ALA A 71 -8.97 9.88 1.26
N CYS A 72 -7.80 9.71 0.67
CA CYS A 72 -7.68 9.72 -0.79
C CYS A 72 -6.48 8.90 -1.27
N PRO A 73 -6.52 8.46 -2.54
CA PRO A 73 -5.48 7.57 -3.06
C PRO A 73 -4.05 8.12 -3.04
N TRP A 74 -3.87 9.43 -3.18
CA TRP A 74 -2.50 9.95 -3.18
C TRP A 74 -1.83 9.79 -1.80
N GLU A 75 -2.64 9.74 -0.75
CA GLU A 75 -2.11 9.48 0.59
C GLU A 75 -1.54 8.07 0.70
N VAL A 76 -2.05 7.14 -0.10
CA VAL A 76 -1.52 5.78 -0.17
C VAL A 76 -0.07 5.82 -0.63
N GLU A 77 0.22 6.63 -1.63
CA GLU A 77 1.59 6.77 -2.12
C GLU A 77 2.52 7.25 -1.00
N VAL A 78 2.09 8.25 -0.24
CA VAL A 78 2.86 8.78 0.88
C VAL A 78 3.08 7.71 1.95
N GLU A 79 2.04 6.95 2.29
CA GLU A 79 2.13 5.93 3.32
C GLU A 79 3.02 4.77 2.91
N VAL A 80 2.96 4.35 1.66
CA VAL A 80 3.83 3.29 1.17
C VAL A 80 5.29 3.75 1.20
N ARG A 81 5.57 4.99 0.80
CA ARG A 81 6.93 5.53 0.86
C ARG A 81 7.44 5.57 2.30
N ARG A 82 6.58 5.96 3.22
CA ARG A 82 6.94 5.99 4.64
C ARG A 82 7.25 4.59 5.16
N TRP A 83 6.43 3.61 4.78
CA TRP A 83 6.63 2.23 5.17
C TRP A 83 7.95 1.68 4.60
N LEU A 84 8.30 2.09 3.38
CA LEU A 84 9.55 1.69 2.77
C LEU A 84 10.77 2.40 3.38
N GLY A 85 10.54 3.41 4.19
CA GLY A 85 11.63 4.15 4.84
C GLY A 85 12.30 5.18 3.96
N ILE A 86 11.67 5.58 2.85
CA ILE A 86 12.31 6.51 1.90
C ILE A 86 11.79 7.93 2.00
N GLY A 87 10.88 8.19 2.92
CA GLY A 87 10.40 9.53 3.15
C GLY A 87 9.55 10.10 2.02
N PRO A 88 8.98 11.29 2.21
CA PRO A 88 8.08 11.89 1.23
C PRO A 88 8.78 12.62 0.10
N GLY A 89 10.05 12.79 0.18
CA GLY A 89 10.81 13.59 -0.77
C GLY A 89 11.15 12.92 -2.07
#